data_5ea07fb3b781419b4b51fae9f4bb8d1d
#
_entry.id   5ea07fb3b781419b4b51fae9f4bb8d1d
#
_cell.length_a   1.000
_cell.length_b   1.000
_cell.length_c   1.000
_cell.angle_alpha   90.00
_cell.angle_beta   90.00
_cell.angle_gamma   90.00
#
_symmetry.space_group_name_H-M   'P 1'
#
loop_
_entity.id
_entity.type
_entity.pdbx_description
1 polymer ?
#
loop_
_entity_poly.entity_id
_entity_poly.type
_entity_poly.pdbx_seq_one_letter_code
_entity_poly.pdbx_strand_id
1 'polypeptide(L)'
;GDEGGRGPVRNKILRLSDGSLLAPASIEQGEWRCFMDRSEDEGETWTRTADIRLPEPAGERPNPYGAIQPSLWEDEAGVHALLRTSQGYLYRTDSEDLGRSWSQPASSGIPNNNSGIDLVKAPDGTLYLACNPVGENWGARSPISLLISKDGGAHWEHLTHLVTMPGEYSYPAVLWQDGCLLITHTWQRKSIQFWKIRL
;
A
#
# COMPACT_ATOMS: atom_id res chain seq x y z
N GLY A 1 20.82 -9.97 13.85
CA GLY A 1 20.29 -8.85 13.12
C GLY A 1 20.06 -9.21 11.67
N ASP A 2 19.02 -8.68 11.07
CA ASP A 2 18.72 -8.97 9.68
C ASP A 2 19.65 -8.17 8.77
N GLU A 3 20.35 -8.83 7.89
CA GLU A 3 21.09 -8.16 6.83
C GLU A 3 20.11 -7.44 5.90
N GLY A 4 20.31 -6.14 5.68
CA GLY A 4 19.48 -5.30 4.83
C GLY A 4 18.29 -4.65 5.51
N GLY A 5 18.20 -4.71 6.83
CA GLY A 5 17.29 -3.93 7.66
C GLY A 5 15.80 -4.19 7.41
N ARG A 6 15.09 -4.64 8.44
CA ARG A 6 13.66 -4.41 8.54
C ARG A 6 13.49 -2.95 8.95
N GLY A 7 13.12 -2.13 8.03
CA GLY A 7 12.76 -0.77 8.35
C GLY A 7 11.32 -0.70 8.80
N PRO A 8 10.96 0.27 9.63
CA PRO A 8 9.56 0.62 9.80
C PRO A 8 9.02 0.97 8.42
N VAL A 9 8.13 0.17 7.97
CA VAL A 9 7.49 0.44 6.71
C VAL A 9 6.33 1.34 7.00
N ARG A 10 6.23 2.31 6.25
CA ARG A 10 5.30 3.40 6.24
C ARG A 10 3.84 3.03 6.56
N ASN A 11 3.36 1.84 6.19
CA ASN A 11 1.95 1.45 6.27
C ASN A 11 1.64 0.65 7.56
N LYS A 12 0.35 0.59 7.89
CA LYS A 12 -0.16 0.03 9.15
C LYS A 12 0.07 -1.47 9.27
N ILE A 13 0.32 -1.93 10.47
CA ILE A 13 0.20 -3.34 10.84
C ILE A 13 -1.28 -3.73 10.71
N LEU A 14 -1.55 -4.89 10.14
CA LEU A 14 -2.86 -5.51 10.09
C LEU A 14 -2.95 -6.58 11.18
N ARG A 15 -3.99 -6.49 12.04
CA ARG A 15 -4.39 -7.60 12.89
C ARG A 15 -5.27 -8.52 12.08
N LEU A 16 -4.86 -9.78 11.95
CA LEU A 16 -5.60 -10.79 11.19
C LEU A 16 -6.73 -11.42 12.01
N SER A 17 -7.63 -12.10 11.33
CA SER A 17 -8.79 -12.78 11.92
C SER A 17 -8.40 -13.88 12.91
N ASP A 18 -7.22 -14.50 12.77
CA ASP A 18 -6.66 -15.48 13.72
C ASP A 18 -5.98 -14.83 14.96
N GLY A 19 -5.99 -13.49 15.04
CA GLY A 19 -5.37 -12.70 16.11
C GLY A 19 -3.91 -12.35 15.87
N SER A 20 -3.24 -12.96 14.90
CA SER A 20 -1.85 -12.63 14.59
C SER A 20 -1.71 -11.22 14.00
N LEU A 21 -0.50 -10.69 14.05
CA LEU A 21 -0.16 -9.39 13.47
C LEU A 21 0.66 -9.57 12.21
N LEU A 22 0.35 -8.81 11.18
CA LEU A 22 1.09 -8.79 9.93
C LEU A 22 1.60 -7.37 9.65
N ALA A 23 2.92 -7.18 9.69
CA ALA A 23 3.58 -5.92 9.44
C ALA A 23 4.15 -5.90 8.02
N PRO A 24 3.65 -5.04 7.13
CA PRO A 24 4.21 -4.91 5.79
C PRO A 24 5.59 -4.28 5.85
N ALA A 25 6.53 -4.84 5.09
CA ALA A 25 7.93 -4.43 5.09
C ALA A 25 8.52 -4.39 3.69
N SER A 26 9.64 -3.67 3.51
CA SER A 26 10.37 -3.60 2.26
C SER A 26 11.85 -3.36 2.45
N ILE A 27 12.64 -3.76 1.46
CA ILE A 27 14.04 -3.40 1.30
C ILE A 27 14.15 -2.49 0.10
N GLU A 28 14.74 -1.31 0.31
CA GLU A 28 14.84 -0.24 -0.68
C GLU A 28 16.28 -0.05 -1.17
N GLN A 29 17.19 -0.98 -0.85
CA GLN A 29 18.56 -1.00 -1.34
C GLN A 29 18.70 -1.99 -2.50
N GLY A 30 19.27 -1.53 -3.61
CA GLY A 30 19.39 -2.32 -4.83
C GLY A 30 18.04 -2.59 -5.48
N GLU A 31 17.72 -3.84 -5.75
CA GLU A 31 16.41 -4.26 -6.19
C GLU A 31 15.40 -4.12 -5.05
N TRP A 32 14.32 -3.39 -5.30
CA TRP A 32 13.25 -3.23 -4.34
C TRP A 32 12.43 -4.50 -4.20
N ARG A 33 12.15 -4.90 -2.96
CA ARG A 33 11.34 -6.07 -2.66
C ARG A 33 10.56 -5.90 -1.37
N CYS A 34 9.35 -6.42 -1.37
CA CYS A 34 8.51 -6.48 -0.19
C CYS A 34 8.69 -7.79 0.56
N PHE A 35 8.31 -7.83 1.80
CA PHE A 35 8.10 -9.00 2.62
C PHE A 35 7.15 -8.62 3.75
N MET A 36 6.71 -9.60 4.52
CA MET A 36 5.92 -9.34 5.71
C MET A 36 6.66 -9.85 6.94
N ASP A 37 6.55 -9.12 8.04
CA ASP A 37 6.89 -9.62 9.36
C ASP A 37 5.60 -10.05 10.04
N ARG A 38 5.52 -11.31 10.48
CA ARG A 38 4.35 -11.91 11.13
C ARG A 38 4.66 -12.21 12.60
N SER A 39 3.74 -11.82 13.49
CA SER A 39 3.80 -12.13 14.91
C SER A 39 2.58 -12.92 15.34
N GLU A 40 2.78 -13.98 16.13
CA GLU A 40 1.73 -14.82 16.71
C GLU A 40 1.58 -14.61 18.23
N ASP A 41 2.35 -13.67 18.80
CA ASP A 41 2.49 -13.42 20.23
C ASP A 41 2.36 -11.91 20.57
N GLU A 42 1.40 -11.23 19.97
CA GLU A 42 1.10 -9.81 20.23
C GLU A 42 2.29 -8.86 19.94
N GLY A 43 3.20 -9.25 19.05
CA GLY A 43 4.33 -8.42 18.64
C GLY A 43 5.63 -8.61 19.44
N GLU A 44 5.66 -9.59 20.34
CA GLU A 44 6.88 -9.92 21.12
C GLU A 44 7.98 -10.49 20.21
N THR A 45 7.58 -11.41 19.30
CA THR A 45 8.49 -11.95 18.30
C THR A 45 7.92 -11.83 16.89
N TRP A 46 8.81 -11.75 15.90
CA TRP A 46 8.46 -11.57 14.49
C TRP A 46 9.19 -12.57 13.60
N THR A 47 8.44 -13.20 12.71
CA THR A 47 8.96 -14.09 11.69
C THR A 47 8.81 -13.44 10.32
N ARG A 48 9.92 -13.33 9.59
CA ARG A 48 9.94 -12.76 8.25
C ARG A 48 9.46 -13.78 7.23
N THR A 49 8.58 -13.35 6.28
CA THR A 49 8.19 -14.16 5.11
C THR A 49 9.27 -14.14 4.01
N ALA A 50 9.07 -14.97 2.98
CA ALA A 50 9.88 -14.87 1.77
C ALA A 50 9.69 -13.50 1.07
N ASP A 51 10.69 -13.13 0.27
CA ASP A 51 10.61 -11.90 -0.54
C ASP A 51 9.48 -11.96 -1.57
N ILE A 52 8.71 -10.89 -1.64
CA ILE A 52 7.71 -10.63 -2.68
C ILE A 52 8.38 -9.75 -3.73
N ARG A 53 8.59 -10.28 -4.92
CA ARG A 53 9.30 -9.62 -6.02
C ARG A 53 8.36 -9.43 -7.21
N LEU A 54 8.53 -8.35 -7.94
CA LEU A 54 7.85 -8.17 -9.22
C LEU A 54 8.36 -9.21 -10.22
N PRO A 55 7.51 -9.65 -11.18
CA PRO A 55 7.97 -10.42 -12.32
C PRO A 55 8.99 -9.61 -13.15
N GLU A 56 9.90 -10.29 -13.83
CA GLU A 56 10.83 -9.61 -14.75
C GLU A 56 10.06 -8.78 -15.80
N PRO A 57 10.46 -7.53 -16.08
CA PRO A 57 9.77 -6.70 -17.05
C PRO A 57 9.98 -7.22 -18.47
N ALA A 58 9.00 -7.04 -19.33
CA ALA A 58 9.10 -7.38 -20.75
C ALA A 58 10.06 -6.47 -21.55
N GLY A 59 10.55 -5.40 -20.95
CA GLY A 59 11.40 -4.39 -21.58
C GLY A 59 12.56 -3.96 -20.68
N GLU A 60 13.02 -2.73 -20.87
CA GLU A 60 14.11 -2.18 -20.06
C GLU A 60 13.73 -2.13 -18.58
N ARG A 61 14.64 -2.56 -17.73
CA ARG A 61 14.47 -2.59 -16.28
C ARG A 61 14.76 -1.20 -15.70
N PRO A 62 13.76 -0.49 -15.14
CA PRO A 62 14.03 0.81 -14.52
C PRO A 62 14.95 0.66 -13.30
N ASN A 63 15.60 1.74 -12.92
CA ASN A 63 16.42 1.79 -11.71
C ASN A 63 15.94 2.90 -10.77
N PRO A 64 15.50 2.57 -9.56
CA PRO A 64 15.34 1.22 -8.99
C PRO A 64 14.20 0.42 -9.64
N TYR A 65 14.31 -0.89 -9.66
CA TYR A 65 13.26 -1.82 -10.06
C TYR A 65 12.68 -2.51 -8.85
N GLY A 66 11.36 -2.69 -8.82
CA GLY A 66 10.67 -3.52 -7.83
C GLY A 66 9.50 -2.85 -7.15
N ALA A 67 9.13 -3.39 -6.00
CA ALA A 67 8.00 -2.97 -5.19
C ALA A 67 8.40 -2.71 -3.74
N ILE A 68 7.72 -1.73 -3.13
CA ILE A 68 7.94 -1.33 -1.73
C ILE A 68 6.63 -0.93 -1.05
N GLN A 69 6.67 -0.84 0.27
CA GLN A 69 5.65 -0.20 1.10
C GLN A 69 4.24 -0.78 0.87
N PRO A 70 4.01 -2.08 1.11
CA PRO A 70 2.69 -2.69 0.95
C PRO A 70 1.63 -2.04 1.84
N SER A 71 0.39 -1.95 1.36
CA SER A 71 -0.78 -1.60 2.16
C SER A 71 -1.75 -2.78 2.13
N LEU A 72 -2.17 -3.24 3.32
CA LEU A 72 -2.81 -4.54 3.54
C LEU A 72 -4.29 -4.43 3.86
N TRP A 73 -5.05 -5.46 3.48
CA TRP A 73 -6.39 -5.75 4.01
C TRP A 73 -6.64 -7.25 4.04
N GLU A 74 -7.62 -7.67 4.82
CA GLU A 74 -8.10 -9.04 4.92
C GLU A 74 -9.60 -9.08 4.61
N ASP A 75 -10.04 -10.11 3.90
CA ASP A 75 -11.43 -10.44 3.67
C ASP A 75 -11.65 -11.97 3.70
N GLU A 76 -12.82 -12.45 3.26
CA GLU A 76 -13.14 -13.88 3.26
C GLU A 76 -12.27 -14.71 2.31
N ALA A 77 -11.66 -14.09 1.29
CA ALA A 77 -10.79 -14.75 0.33
C ALA A 77 -9.33 -14.85 0.82
N GLY A 78 -8.96 -14.09 1.86
CA GLY A 78 -7.61 -14.12 2.43
C GLY A 78 -7.05 -12.74 2.75
N VAL A 79 -5.74 -12.64 2.72
CA VAL A 79 -5.00 -11.40 2.94
C VAL A 79 -4.48 -10.87 1.61
N HIS A 80 -4.62 -9.58 1.41
CA HIS A 80 -4.29 -8.90 0.17
C HIS A 80 -3.35 -7.73 0.41
N ALA A 81 -2.55 -7.38 -0.59
CA ALA A 81 -1.67 -6.22 -0.54
C ALA A 81 -1.67 -5.45 -1.85
N LEU A 82 -1.76 -4.11 -1.77
CA LEU A 82 -1.34 -3.22 -2.84
C LEU A 82 0.08 -2.75 -2.60
N LEU A 83 0.91 -2.85 -3.63
CA LEU A 83 2.33 -2.54 -3.62
C LEU A 83 2.58 -1.28 -4.43
N ARG A 84 3.32 -0.32 -3.87
CA ARG A 84 3.93 0.77 -4.62
C ARG A 84 5.05 0.21 -5.48
N THR A 85 5.08 0.55 -6.76
CA THR A 85 6.09 0.04 -7.69
C THR A 85 6.77 1.13 -8.50
N SER A 86 7.87 0.77 -9.16
CA SER A 86 8.55 1.59 -10.16
C SER A 86 7.98 1.42 -11.58
N GLN A 87 6.81 0.75 -11.73
CA GLN A 87 6.25 0.37 -13.03
C GLN A 87 5.13 1.30 -13.53
N GLY A 88 4.88 2.43 -12.89
CA GLY A 88 3.79 3.36 -13.24
C GLY A 88 2.40 2.90 -12.78
N TYR A 89 2.30 1.74 -12.16
CA TYR A 89 1.06 1.17 -11.63
C TYR A 89 1.28 0.58 -10.25
N LEU A 90 0.24 0.51 -9.43
CA LEU A 90 0.23 -0.35 -8.26
C LEU A 90 0.14 -1.81 -8.68
N TYR A 91 0.75 -2.69 -7.92
CA TYR A 91 0.64 -4.14 -8.10
C TYR A 91 -0.10 -4.73 -6.91
N ARG A 92 -0.85 -5.82 -7.17
CA ARG A 92 -1.55 -6.58 -6.16
C ARG A 92 -0.89 -7.94 -5.98
N THR A 93 -0.84 -8.44 -4.74
CA THR A 93 -0.50 -9.80 -4.38
C THR A 93 -1.44 -10.28 -3.29
N ASP A 94 -1.69 -11.57 -3.25
CA ASP A 94 -2.69 -12.20 -2.40
C ASP A 94 -2.09 -13.38 -1.64
N SER A 95 -2.61 -13.66 -0.45
CA SER A 95 -2.23 -14.75 0.43
C SER A 95 -3.47 -15.49 0.92
N GLU A 96 -3.51 -16.81 0.73
CA GLU A 96 -4.58 -17.70 1.20
C GLU A 96 -4.24 -18.36 2.55
N ASP A 97 -3.05 -18.08 3.10
CA ASP A 97 -2.51 -18.72 4.30
C ASP A 97 -2.18 -17.73 5.43
N LEU A 98 -2.97 -16.67 5.54
CA LEU A 98 -2.84 -15.62 6.56
C LEU A 98 -1.48 -14.92 6.51
N GLY A 99 -1.02 -14.59 5.30
CA GLY A 99 0.18 -13.80 5.06
C GLY A 99 1.49 -14.57 5.15
N ARG A 100 1.47 -15.91 5.22
CA ARG A 100 2.70 -16.72 5.27
C ARG A 100 3.38 -16.86 3.91
N SER A 101 2.58 -17.03 2.87
CA SER A 101 3.05 -17.03 1.48
C SER A 101 2.20 -16.11 0.60
N TRP A 102 2.75 -15.66 -0.51
CA TRP A 102 2.15 -14.65 -1.37
C TRP A 102 2.20 -15.06 -2.83
N SER A 103 1.15 -14.76 -3.56
CA SER A 103 1.11 -14.93 -5.02
C SER A 103 2.13 -14.01 -5.70
N GLN A 104 2.49 -14.35 -6.95
CA GLN A 104 3.30 -13.43 -7.74
C GLN A 104 2.52 -12.13 -7.99
N PRO A 105 3.11 -10.96 -7.70
CA PRO A 105 2.43 -9.68 -7.91
C PRO A 105 2.05 -9.45 -9.37
N ALA A 106 0.85 -8.94 -9.58
CA ALA A 106 0.32 -8.55 -10.88
C ALA A 106 -0.15 -7.09 -10.87
N SER A 107 -0.14 -6.43 -12.03
CA SER A 107 -0.64 -5.06 -12.12
C SER A 107 -2.11 -4.97 -11.72
N SER A 108 -2.43 -4.05 -10.84
CA SER A 108 -3.81 -3.76 -10.43
C SER A 108 -4.55 -2.85 -11.42
N GLY A 109 -3.86 -2.33 -12.44
CA GLY A 109 -4.41 -1.31 -13.33
C GLY A 109 -4.52 0.10 -12.74
N ILE A 110 -4.24 0.29 -11.45
CA ILE A 110 -4.28 1.61 -10.81
C ILE A 110 -2.99 2.35 -11.13
N PRO A 111 -3.03 3.49 -11.84
CA PRO A 111 -1.83 4.29 -12.07
C PRO A 111 -1.22 4.78 -10.75
N ASN A 112 0.11 4.79 -10.69
CA ASN A 112 0.83 5.35 -9.55
C ASN A 112 2.23 5.83 -9.98
N ASN A 113 2.57 7.04 -9.59
CA ASN A 113 3.81 7.71 -9.93
C ASN A 113 5.00 7.30 -9.05
N ASN A 114 4.99 6.09 -8.52
CA ASN A 114 5.99 5.65 -7.55
C ASN A 114 6.02 6.57 -6.32
N SER A 115 4.84 6.88 -5.79
CA SER A 115 4.67 7.55 -4.50
C SER A 115 3.93 6.66 -3.52
N GLY A 116 4.07 6.97 -2.23
CA GLY A 116 3.45 6.20 -1.17
C GLY A 116 1.93 6.20 -1.25
N ILE A 117 1.35 5.09 -0.89
CA ILE A 117 -0.10 4.86 -0.82
C ILE A 117 -0.49 4.46 0.60
N ASP A 118 -1.75 4.56 0.93
CA ASP A 118 -2.34 3.88 2.08
C ASP A 118 -3.81 3.58 1.82
N LEU A 119 -4.30 2.47 2.36
CA LEU A 119 -5.70 2.08 2.26
C LEU A 119 -6.28 1.68 3.61
N VAL A 120 -7.60 1.67 3.70
CA VAL A 120 -8.35 1.15 4.85
C VAL A 120 -9.58 0.40 4.35
N LYS A 121 -9.94 -0.67 5.05
CA LYS A 121 -11.21 -1.38 4.89
C LYS A 121 -12.20 -0.86 5.92
N ALA A 122 -13.35 -0.39 5.48
CA ALA A 122 -14.47 -0.02 6.33
C ALA A 122 -15.23 -1.25 6.84
N PRO A 123 -16.06 -1.14 7.90
CA PRO A 123 -16.79 -2.28 8.47
C PRO A 123 -17.76 -2.98 7.50
N ASP A 124 -18.25 -2.30 6.49
CA ASP A 124 -19.11 -2.85 5.43
C ASP A 124 -18.32 -3.58 4.31
N GLY A 125 -17.00 -3.69 4.46
CA GLY A 125 -16.11 -4.32 3.48
C GLY A 125 -15.59 -3.37 2.40
N THR A 126 -16.08 -2.15 2.32
CA THR A 126 -15.62 -1.15 1.34
C THR A 126 -14.16 -0.77 1.59
N LEU A 127 -13.35 -0.76 0.54
CA LEU A 127 -11.96 -0.32 0.60
C LEU A 127 -11.84 1.12 0.13
N TYR A 128 -11.04 1.91 0.82
CA TYR A 128 -10.68 3.28 0.47
C TYR A 128 -9.18 3.41 0.34
N LEU A 129 -8.71 3.80 -0.84
CA LEU A 129 -7.30 3.97 -1.18
C LEU A 129 -6.98 5.44 -1.43
N ALA A 130 -5.99 5.97 -0.74
CA ALA A 130 -5.42 7.27 -1.04
C ALA A 130 -4.10 7.11 -1.80
N CYS A 131 -3.98 7.73 -2.97
CA CYS A 131 -2.81 7.65 -3.83
C CYS A 131 -2.67 8.84 -4.78
N ASN A 132 -1.56 8.90 -5.53
CA ASN A 132 -1.39 9.79 -6.68
C ASN A 132 -1.59 8.96 -7.96
N PRO A 133 -2.77 9.03 -8.62
CA PRO A 133 -3.09 8.20 -9.80
C PRO A 133 -2.47 8.76 -11.08
N VAL A 134 -1.15 8.84 -11.12
CA VAL A 134 -0.34 9.31 -12.26
C VAL A 134 0.56 8.17 -12.71
N GLY A 135 0.44 7.72 -13.95
CA GLY A 135 1.11 6.50 -14.46
C GLY A 135 2.57 6.68 -14.88
N GLU A 136 3.21 7.78 -14.54
CA GLU A 136 4.61 8.06 -14.87
C GLU A 136 5.50 7.80 -13.65
N ASN A 137 6.49 6.91 -13.78
CA ASN A 137 7.46 6.66 -12.72
C ASN A 137 8.21 7.95 -12.37
N TRP A 138 8.20 8.33 -11.09
CA TRP A 138 8.66 9.63 -10.58
C TRP A 138 7.90 10.85 -11.13
N GLY A 139 6.69 10.63 -11.64
CA GLY A 139 5.81 11.68 -12.15
C GLY A 139 5.32 12.66 -11.08
N ALA A 140 4.49 13.61 -11.52
CA ALA A 140 3.94 14.67 -10.67
C ALA A 140 3.19 14.09 -9.46
N ARG A 141 3.33 14.72 -8.28
CA ARG A 141 2.62 14.33 -7.04
C ARG A 141 1.33 15.13 -6.83
N SER A 142 0.67 15.41 -7.92
CA SER A 142 -0.67 15.99 -8.02
C SER A 142 -1.36 15.39 -9.24
N PRO A 143 -2.64 14.99 -9.13
CA PRO A 143 -3.48 15.07 -7.94
C PRO A 143 -3.10 14.05 -6.85
N ILE A 144 -3.58 14.26 -5.61
CA ILE A 144 -3.76 13.22 -4.61
C ILE A 144 -5.25 12.95 -4.49
N SER A 145 -5.62 11.67 -4.54
CA SER A 145 -7.00 11.22 -4.75
C SER A 145 -7.40 10.10 -3.81
N LEU A 146 -8.71 9.98 -3.60
CA LEU A 146 -9.34 8.81 -3.01
C LEU A 146 -9.97 7.95 -4.11
N LEU A 147 -9.68 6.67 -4.07
CA LEU A 147 -10.36 5.63 -4.84
C LEU A 147 -11.14 4.73 -3.89
N ILE A 148 -12.18 4.09 -4.42
CA ILE A 148 -13.07 3.19 -3.69
C ILE A 148 -13.18 1.86 -4.42
N SER A 149 -13.24 0.77 -3.65
CA SER A 149 -13.60 -0.56 -4.15
C SER A 149 -14.64 -1.19 -3.24
N LYS A 150 -15.66 -1.82 -3.84
CA LYS A 150 -16.76 -2.52 -3.16
C LYS A 150 -16.76 -4.03 -3.40
N ASP A 151 -15.73 -4.54 -4.05
CA ASP A 151 -15.61 -5.91 -4.51
C ASP A 151 -14.24 -6.55 -4.12
N GLY A 152 -13.76 -6.23 -2.93
CA GLY A 152 -12.52 -6.80 -2.39
C GLY A 152 -11.27 -6.36 -3.16
N GLY A 153 -11.29 -5.18 -3.79
CA GLY A 153 -10.15 -4.63 -4.53
C GLY A 153 -10.00 -5.17 -5.95
N ALA A 154 -11.02 -5.84 -6.51
CA ALA A 154 -11.01 -6.29 -7.90
C ALA A 154 -11.17 -5.13 -8.88
N HIS A 155 -12.07 -4.19 -8.56
CA HIS A 155 -12.25 -2.96 -9.34
C HIS A 155 -12.15 -1.73 -8.43
N TRP A 156 -11.59 -0.66 -8.99
CA TRP A 156 -11.40 0.60 -8.29
C TRP A 156 -12.01 1.76 -9.08
N GLU A 157 -12.79 2.56 -8.39
CA GLU A 157 -13.42 3.76 -8.94
C GLU A 157 -12.84 5.01 -8.28
N HIS A 158 -12.76 6.09 -9.04
CA HIS A 158 -12.39 7.39 -8.50
C HIS A 158 -13.54 7.94 -7.65
N LEU A 159 -13.28 8.19 -6.36
CA LEU A 159 -14.26 8.78 -5.46
C LEU A 159 -14.16 10.31 -5.47
N THR A 160 -12.98 10.85 -5.21
CA THR A 160 -12.74 12.31 -5.19
C THR A 160 -11.25 12.63 -5.24
N HIS A 161 -10.94 13.86 -5.65
CA HIS A 161 -9.62 14.42 -5.42
C HIS A 161 -9.56 15.14 -4.06
N LEU A 162 -8.50 14.89 -3.30
CA LEU A 162 -8.21 15.68 -2.10
C LEU A 162 -7.55 17.01 -2.47
N VAL A 163 -6.60 16.97 -3.43
CA VAL A 163 -5.93 18.17 -3.96
C VAL A 163 -5.64 17.96 -5.44
N THR A 164 -5.89 19.02 -6.24
CA THR A 164 -5.60 19.05 -7.69
C THR A 164 -4.62 20.16 -8.09
N MET A 165 -4.32 21.09 -7.18
CA MET A 165 -3.37 22.18 -7.47
C MET A 165 -1.97 21.62 -7.78
N PRO A 166 -1.22 22.25 -8.68
CA PRO A 166 0.18 21.89 -8.90
C PRO A 166 1.00 21.92 -7.61
N GLY A 167 1.82 20.89 -7.39
CA GLY A 167 2.66 20.82 -6.21
C GLY A 167 3.01 19.40 -5.75
N GLU A 168 3.52 19.31 -4.54
CA GLU A 168 3.97 18.08 -3.90
C GLU A 168 2.96 17.66 -2.82
N TYR A 169 2.07 16.73 -3.15
CA TYR A 169 1.05 16.14 -2.27
C TYR A 169 1.16 14.62 -2.31
N SER A 170 1.66 14.01 -1.26
CA SER A 170 2.00 12.59 -1.28
C SER A 170 2.02 11.99 0.12
N TYR A 171 2.36 10.70 0.21
CA TYR A 171 2.48 9.98 1.46
C TYR A 171 1.22 10.07 2.33
N PRO A 172 0.05 9.64 1.81
CA PRO A 172 -1.18 9.62 2.61
C PRO A 172 -1.10 8.58 3.72
N ALA A 173 -1.79 8.83 4.81
CA ALA A 173 -2.20 7.81 5.78
C ALA A 173 -3.71 7.91 5.95
N VAL A 174 -4.41 6.76 5.96
CA VAL A 174 -5.87 6.69 5.99
C VAL A 174 -6.31 5.80 7.14
N LEU A 175 -7.28 6.28 7.93
CA LEU A 175 -7.94 5.51 8.98
C LEU A 175 -9.45 5.61 8.82
N TRP A 176 -10.15 4.57 9.25
CA TRP A 176 -11.59 4.59 9.43
C TRP A 176 -11.93 4.76 10.90
N GLN A 177 -12.76 5.73 11.24
CA GLN A 177 -13.22 5.93 12.60
C GLN A 177 -14.61 6.58 12.61
N ASP A 178 -15.56 5.98 13.31
CA ASP A 178 -16.90 6.54 13.60
C ASP A 178 -17.64 7.03 12.33
N GLY A 179 -17.62 6.24 11.25
CA GLY A 179 -18.25 6.59 9.98
C GLY A 179 -17.51 7.69 9.21
N CYS A 180 -16.25 7.91 9.52
CA CYS A 180 -15.42 8.89 8.86
C CYS A 180 -14.09 8.29 8.37
N LEU A 181 -13.62 8.77 7.23
CA LEU A 181 -12.22 8.66 6.84
C LEU A 181 -11.44 9.81 7.48
N LEU A 182 -10.38 9.45 8.17
CA LEU A 182 -9.38 10.38 8.68
C LEU A 182 -8.14 10.21 7.81
N ILE A 183 -7.73 11.28 7.13
CA ILE A 183 -6.66 11.20 6.13
C ILE A 183 -5.65 12.29 6.41
N THR A 184 -4.38 11.92 6.38
CA THR A 184 -3.28 12.89 6.37
C THR A 184 -2.44 12.69 5.12
N HIS A 185 -1.81 13.75 4.64
CA HIS A 185 -0.81 13.67 3.58
C HIS A 185 0.16 14.85 3.65
N THR A 186 1.31 14.72 2.99
CA THR A 186 2.27 15.80 2.84
C THR A 186 1.66 16.97 2.05
N TRP A 187 1.84 18.18 2.53
CA TRP A 187 1.52 19.43 1.84
C TRP A 187 2.80 20.17 1.49
N GLN A 188 3.18 20.17 0.22
CA GLN A 188 4.35 20.88 -0.32
C GLN A 188 5.66 20.57 0.42
N ARG A 189 5.78 19.41 1.08
CA ARG A 189 6.89 19.06 2.00
C ARG A 189 7.15 20.09 3.12
N LYS A 190 6.18 20.95 3.42
CA LYS A 190 6.26 22.00 4.44
C LYS A 190 5.40 21.70 5.66
N SER A 191 4.30 21.01 5.45
CA SER A 191 3.35 20.69 6.50
C SER A 191 2.60 19.39 6.18
N ILE A 192 1.71 19.00 7.09
CA ILE A 192 0.79 17.88 6.92
C ILE A 192 -0.62 18.46 6.82
N GLN A 193 -1.35 18.08 5.76
CA GLN A 193 -2.78 18.35 5.62
C GLN A 193 -3.57 17.22 6.27
N PHE A 194 -4.65 17.56 6.95
CA PHE A 194 -5.60 16.64 7.56
C PHE A 194 -6.99 16.81 6.94
N TRP A 195 -7.65 15.68 6.68
CA TRP A 195 -9.02 15.59 6.21
C TRP A 195 -9.83 14.68 7.13
N LYS A 196 -11.07 15.11 7.43
CA LYS A 196 -12.11 14.28 8.02
C LYS A 196 -13.29 14.27 7.07
N ILE A 197 -13.55 13.13 6.44
CA ILE A 197 -14.62 12.95 5.47
C ILE A 197 -15.64 11.99 6.05
N ARG A 198 -16.87 12.45 6.23
CA ARG A 198 -18.00 11.61 6.63
C ARG A 198 -18.57 10.95 5.38
N LEU A 199 -18.84 9.66 5.45
CA LEU A 199 -19.41 8.84 4.37
C LEU A 199 -20.80 8.33 4.76
#